data_4ae8a4efe8ecd28cd0f96d9e61cb213e
#
_entry.id   4ae8a4efe8ecd28cd0f96d9e61cb213e
#
_cell.length_a   1.000
_cell.length_b   1.000
_cell.length_c   1.000
_cell.angle_alpha   90.00
_cell.angle_beta   90.00
_cell.angle_gamma   90.00
#
_symmetry.space_group_name_H-M   'P 1'
#
loop_
_entity.id
_entity.type
_entity.pdbx_description
1 polymer ?
#
loop_
_entity_poly.entity_id
_entity_poly.type
_entity_poly.pdbx_seq_one_letter_code
_entity_poly.pdbx_strand_id
1 'polypeptide(L)'
;MSQTVLVTGSNRGIGLELCRQLKQRGEHVIATCRQTSDALRALDVEIIENVEVSQPASLAILADKLNGQQLDWLINNAGIAGGLGLSDIDVGAIESFKRMYEVNSLGPLLTTQSLLYNLGEGSKVGIITSRMGSIDDNDSGGSYAYRMSKSAVNAAGKSLSIDLKPKGIAVGILHP
;
A
#
# COMPACT_ATOMS: atom_id res chain seq x y z
N MET A 1 -23.47 -9.16 2.13
CA MET A 1 -22.78 -8.98 3.40
C MET A 1 -21.76 -7.86 3.19
N SER A 2 -21.58 -6.99 4.19
CA SER A 2 -20.53 -5.94 4.17
C SER A 2 -19.15 -6.60 4.21
N GLN A 3 -18.20 -6.11 3.43
CA GLN A 3 -16.82 -6.58 3.42
C GLN A 3 -15.97 -5.72 4.37
N THR A 4 -14.98 -6.34 5.01
CA THR A 4 -13.98 -5.64 5.82
C THR A 4 -12.77 -5.30 4.95
N VAL A 5 -12.49 -4.00 4.79
CA VAL A 5 -11.46 -3.50 3.88
C VAL A 5 -10.46 -2.64 4.64
N LEU A 6 -9.21 -3.06 4.68
CA LEU A 6 -8.11 -2.25 5.21
C LEU A 6 -7.41 -1.49 4.09
N VAL A 7 -7.27 -0.18 4.26
CA VAL A 7 -6.57 0.69 3.29
C VAL A 7 -5.38 1.37 3.97
N THR A 8 -4.18 1.25 3.41
CA THR A 8 -2.99 1.95 3.91
C THR A 8 -2.82 3.32 3.27
N GLY A 9 -2.29 4.30 4.03
CA GLY A 9 -2.07 5.66 3.52
C GLY A 9 -3.36 6.43 3.24
N SER A 10 -4.33 6.31 4.15
CA SER A 10 -5.73 6.76 3.95
C SER A 10 -6.00 8.22 4.24
N ASN A 11 -5.03 8.99 4.75
CA ASN A 11 -5.26 10.36 5.22
C ASN A 11 -5.38 11.41 4.12
N ARG A 12 -5.11 11.06 2.86
CA ARG A 12 -5.20 11.97 1.70
C ARG A 12 -5.23 11.22 0.37
N GLY A 13 -5.49 11.96 -0.71
CA GLY A 13 -5.35 11.47 -2.08
C GLY A 13 -6.20 10.21 -2.37
N ILE A 14 -5.63 9.27 -3.09
CA ILE A 14 -6.31 8.04 -3.54
C ILE A 14 -6.80 7.22 -2.34
N GLY A 15 -6.00 7.08 -1.28
CA GLY A 15 -6.38 6.30 -0.10
C GLY A 15 -7.61 6.88 0.61
N LEU A 16 -7.68 8.20 0.75
CA LEU A 16 -8.85 8.88 1.33
C LEU A 16 -10.10 8.68 0.45
N GLU A 17 -9.94 8.81 -0.86
CA GLU A 17 -11.04 8.64 -1.81
C GLU A 17 -11.54 7.17 -1.83
N LEU A 18 -10.64 6.20 -1.76
CA LEU A 18 -11.01 4.80 -1.61
C LEU A 18 -11.82 4.57 -0.33
N CYS A 19 -11.38 5.09 0.81
CA CYS A 19 -12.13 4.99 2.07
C CYS A 19 -13.52 5.60 1.95
N ARG A 20 -13.64 6.78 1.31
CA ARG A 20 -14.92 7.44 1.08
C ARG A 20 -15.88 6.60 0.25
N GLN A 21 -15.41 6.05 -0.87
CA GLN A 21 -16.25 5.23 -1.76
C GLN A 21 -16.63 3.90 -1.13
N LEU A 22 -15.70 3.24 -0.43
CA LEU A 22 -15.98 1.99 0.29
C LEU A 22 -17.01 2.20 1.40
N LYS A 23 -16.89 3.28 2.19
CA LYS A 23 -17.90 3.66 3.19
C LYS A 23 -19.27 3.90 2.56
N GLN A 24 -19.34 4.61 1.42
CA GLN A 24 -20.60 4.85 0.71
C GLN A 24 -21.26 3.55 0.19
N ARG A 25 -20.45 2.54 -0.09
CA ARG A 25 -20.94 1.19 -0.49
C ARG A 25 -21.40 0.35 0.69
N GLY A 26 -21.26 0.87 1.93
CA GLY A 26 -21.64 0.16 3.16
C GLY A 26 -20.60 -0.86 3.64
N GLU A 27 -19.34 -0.75 3.17
CA GLU A 27 -18.28 -1.63 3.63
C GLU A 27 -17.74 -1.20 5.01
N HIS A 28 -17.23 -2.15 5.78
CA HIS A 28 -16.48 -1.85 7.00
C HIS A 28 -15.05 -1.46 6.64
N VAL A 29 -14.72 -0.18 6.80
CA VAL A 29 -13.44 0.40 6.35
C VAL A 29 -12.51 0.60 7.55
N ILE A 30 -11.32 0.01 7.49
CA ILE A 30 -10.21 0.23 8.41
C ILE A 30 -9.17 1.08 7.68
N ALA A 31 -9.12 2.36 8.02
CA ALA A 31 -8.22 3.34 7.42
C ALA A 31 -6.94 3.44 8.24
N THR A 32 -5.76 3.16 7.66
CA THR A 32 -4.49 3.29 8.37
C THR A 32 -3.65 4.43 7.82
N CYS A 33 -2.97 5.16 8.70
CA CYS A 33 -2.11 6.28 8.33
C CYS A 33 -1.08 6.57 9.43
N ARG A 34 -0.07 7.38 9.12
CA ARG A 34 0.88 7.87 10.13
C ARG A 34 0.22 8.88 11.06
N GLN A 35 -0.50 9.82 10.45
CA GLN A 35 -1.27 10.84 11.15
C GLN A 35 -2.56 11.07 10.37
N THR A 36 -3.68 11.10 11.07
CA THR A 36 -4.99 11.32 10.46
C THR A 36 -5.16 12.76 9.98
N SER A 37 -6.16 12.97 9.14
CA SER A 37 -6.60 14.29 8.66
C SER A 37 -8.05 14.56 9.05
N ASP A 38 -8.46 15.81 9.07
CA ASP A 38 -9.85 16.17 9.34
C ASP A 38 -10.80 15.58 8.29
N ALA A 39 -10.34 15.52 7.04
CA ALA A 39 -11.10 14.88 5.96
C ALA A 39 -11.31 13.38 6.19
N LEU A 40 -10.32 12.66 6.75
CA LEU A 40 -10.46 11.25 7.09
C LEU A 40 -11.37 11.06 8.31
N ARG A 41 -11.23 11.90 9.35
CA ARG A 41 -12.11 11.86 10.53
C ARG A 41 -13.58 12.07 10.15
N ALA A 42 -13.84 12.96 9.19
CA ALA A 42 -15.20 13.27 8.71
C ALA A 42 -15.88 12.08 7.99
N LEU A 43 -15.13 11.04 7.59
CA LEU A 43 -15.72 9.86 6.95
C LEU A 43 -16.39 8.91 7.93
N ASP A 44 -16.16 9.04 9.24
CA ASP A 44 -16.69 8.14 10.27
C ASP A 44 -16.39 6.66 9.95
N VAL A 45 -15.12 6.36 9.73
CA VAL A 45 -14.57 5.01 9.52
C VAL A 45 -13.63 4.67 10.68
N GLU A 46 -13.30 3.38 10.83
CA GLU A 46 -12.29 2.98 11.80
C GLU A 46 -10.92 3.51 11.38
N ILE A 47 -10.23 4.24 12.28
CA ILE A 47 -8.92 4.85 11.98
C ILE A 47 -7.85 4.29 12.92
N ILE A 48 -6.79 3.75 12.33
CA ILE A 48 -5.59 3.31 13.07
C ILE A 48 -4.43 4.21 12.67
N GLU A 49 -4.03 5.09 13.60
CA GLU A 49 -2.89 6.00 13.43
C GLU A 49 -1.56 5.38 13.84
N ASN A 50 -0.48 6.08 13.51
CA ASN A 50 0.92 5.69 13.76
C ASN A 50 1.33 4.44 12.97
N VAL A 51 0.70 4.19 11.82
CA VAL A 51 1.07 3.10 10.92
C VAL A 51 2.06 3.60 9.87
N GLU A 52 3.33 3.22 10.03
CA GLU A 52 4.40 3.46 9.05
C GLU A 52 4.74 2.13 8.37
N VAL A 53 4.34 2.00 7.11
CA VAL A 53 4.41 0.74 6.35
C VAL A 53 5.83 0.21 6.11
N SER A 54 6.84 1.07 6.21
CA SER A 54 8.25 0.69 6.08
C SER A 54 8.89 0.25 7.42
N GLN A 55 8.12 0.25 8.52
CA GLN A 55 8.62 -0.07 9.86
C GLN A 55 7.98 -1.36 10.40
N PRO A 56 8.70 -2.48 10.50
CA PRO A 56 8.15 -3.76 10.98
C PRO A 56 7.49 -3.65 12.36
N ALA A 57 8.07 -2.88 13.29
CA ALA A 57 7.49 -2.69 14.61
C ALA A 57 6.11 -2.00 14.56
N SER A 58 5.93 -1.04 13.66
CA SER A 58 4.64 -0.37 13.43
C SER A 58 3.59 -1.35 12.87
N LEU A 59 4.01 -2.24 11.98
CA LEU A 59 3.13 -3.24 11.38
C LEU A 59 2.76 -4.35 12.37
N ALA A 60 3.66 -4.73 13.28
CA ALA A 60 3.34 -5.66 14.37
C ALA A 60 2.25 -5.08 15.28
N ILE A 61 2.37 -3.80 15.66
CA ILE A 61 1.34 -3.10 16.45
C ILE A 61 -0.01 -3.06 15.69
N LEU A 62 0.01 -2.86 14.37
CA LEU A 62 -1.19 -2.92 13.54
C LEU A 62 -1.84 -4.30 13.59
N ALA A 63 -1.06 -5.37 13.42
CA ALA A 63 -1.55 -6.74 13.48
C ALA A 63 -2.15 -7.07 14.87
N ASP A 64 -1.51 -6.64 15.96
CA ASP A 64 -2.01 -6.80 17.32
C ASP A 64 -3.36 -6.06 17.52
N LYS A 65 -3.48 -4.83 16.99
CA LYS A 65 -4.73 -4.07 17.06
C LYS A 65 -5.88 -4.74 16.31
N LEU A 66 -5.60 -5.38 15.19
CA LEU A 66 -6.60 -6.14 14.44
C LEU A 66 -7.02 -7.43 15.16
N ASN A 67 -6.21 -7.94 16.10
CA ASN A 67 -6.53 -9.06 17.00
C ASN A 67 -7.21 -10.24 16.28
N GLY A 68 -6.67 -10.64 15.12
CA GLY A 68 -7.21 -11.75 14.32
C GLY A 68 -8.46 -11.42 13.49
N GLN A 69 -8.91 -10.15 13.46
CA GLN A 69 -10.00 -9.73 12.60
C GLN A 69 -9.71 -10.08 11.14
N GLN A 70 -10.64 -10.79 10.50
CA GLN A 70 -10.46 -11.18 9.10
C GLN A 70 -10.72 -10.00 8.17
N LEU A 71 -9.89 -9.91 7.14
CA LEU A 71 -9.96 -8.89 6.10
C LEU A 71 -10.41 -9.55 4.79
N ASP A 72 -11.46 -9.02 4.18
CA ASP A 72 -11.83 -9.38 2.81
C ASP A 72 -10.88 -8.74 1.80
N TRP A 73 -10.43 -7.51 2.11
CA TRP A 73 -9.46 -6.78 1.29
C TRP A 73 -8.38 -6.12 2.13
N LEU A 74 -7.14 -6.28 1.68
CA LEU A 74 -6.00 -5.43 2.05
C LEU A 74 -5.63 -4.57 0.84
N ILE A 75 -5.77 -3.25 0.94
CA ILE A 75 -5.37 -2.31 -0.12
C ILE A 75 -4.07 -1.60 0.30
N ASN A 76 -2.97 -2.04 -0.27
CA ASN A 76 -1.66 -1.41 -0.13
C ASN A 76 -1.60 -0.16 -1.03
N ASN A 77 -2.06 0.97 -0.49
CA ASN A 77 -2.09 2.27 -1.18
C ASN A 77 -0.97 3.21 -0.71
N ALA A 78 -0.47 3.06 0.52
CA ALA A 78 0.58 3.92 1.03
C ALA A 78 1.77 4.02 0.06
N GLY A 79 2.19 5.24 -0.24
CA GLY A 79 3.29 5.51 -1.15
C GLY A 79 3.72 6.95 -1.13
N ILE A 80 4.94 7.19 -1.59
CA ILE A 80 5.51 8.52 -1.79
C ILE A 80 5.93 8.67 -3.25
N ALA A 81 5.83 9.87 -3.75
CA ALA A 81 6.27 10.24 -5.09
C ALA A 81 7.45 11.21 -5.01
N GLY A 82 8.23 11.25 -6.05
CA GLY A 82 9.34 12.18 -6.23
C GLY A 82 9.98 11.94 -7.59
N GLY A 83 10.57 12.97 -8.14
CA GLY A 83 11.24 12.92 -9.43
C GLY A 83 12.64 13.51 -9.32
N LEU A 84 13.65 12.73 -9.64
CA LEU A 84 15.01 13.20 -9.88
C LEU A 84 15.35 12.92 -11.33
N GLY A 85 15.81 13.93 -12.04
CA GLY A 85 16.45 13.79 -13.33
C GLY A 85 17.83 13.15 -13.20
N LEU A 86 18.44 12.76 -14.30
CA LEU A 86 19.77 12.15 -14.27
C LEU A 86 20.82 13.11 -13.68
N SER A 87 20.70 14.40 -14.00
CA SER A 87 21.59 15.46 -13.49
C SER A 87 21.46 15.74 -12.00
N ASP A 88 20.34 15.31 -11.37
CA ASP A 88 20.04 15.60 -9.98
C ASP A 88 20.45 14.46 -9.04
N ILE A 89 21.04 13.39 -9.62
CA ILE A 89 21.50 12.22 -8.87
C ILE A 89 22.91 12.49 -8.34
N ASP A 90 22.98 12.83 -7.07
CA ASP A 90 24.22 12.98 -6.32
C ASP A 90 24.26 12.02 -5.11
N VAL A 91 25.29 12.15 -4.27
CA VAL A 91 25.43 11.31 -3.07
C VAL A 91 24.24 11.50 -2.10
N GLY A 92 23.65 12.69 -2.03
CA GLY A 92 22.47 12.98 -1.21
C GLY A 92 21.19 12.35 -1.74
N ALA A 93 21.11 12.09 -3.04
CA ALA A 93 19.97 11.46 -3.65
C ALA A 93 19.75 10.00 -3.22
N ILE A 94 20.80 9.30 -2.76
CA ILE A 94 20.74 7.90 -2.34
C ILE A 94 19.69 7.66 -1.26
N GLU A 95 19.58 8.55 -0.29
CA GLU A 95 18.58 8.42 0.79
C GLU A 95 17.14 8.54 0.26
N SER A 96 16.92 9.38 -0.77
CA SER A 96 15.63 9.45 -1.46
C SER A 96 15.29 8.14 -2.18
N PHE A 97 16.25 7.51 -2.84
CA PHE A 97 16.07 6.19 -3.48
C PHE A 97 15.72 5.12 -2.45
N LYS A 98 16.48 5.04 -1.37
CA LYS A 98 16.21 4.10 -0.27
C LYS A 98 14.81 4.30 0.29
N ARG A 99 14.46 5.53 0.62
CA ARG A 99 13.15 5.86 1.18
C ARG A 99 11.99 5.50 0.26
N MET A 100 12.12 5.78 -1.04
CA MET A 100 11.10 5.37 -2.01
C MET A 100 10.98 3.86 -2.12
N TYR A 101 12.10 3.15 -2.13
CA TYR A 101 12.09 1.69 -2.15
C TYR A 101 11.45 1.10 -0.88
N GLU A 102 11.82 1.61 0.30
CA GLU A 102 11.26 1.17 1.58
C GLU A 102 9.74 1.33 1.63
N VAL A 103 9.24 2.52 1.26
CA VAL A 103 7.80 2.81 1.37
C VAL A 103 7.01 2.15 0.24
N ASN A 104 7.45 2.33 -1.01
CA ASN A 104 6.65 1.94 -2.18
C ASN A 104 6.77 0.46 -2.53
N SER A 105 7.88 -0.20 -2.14
CA SER A 105 8.16 -1.59 -2.53
C SER A 105 8.14 -2.54 -1.33
N LEU A 106 8.95 -2.28 -0.30
CA LEU A 106 8.96 -3.09 0.90
C LEU A 106 7.68 -2.91 1.73
N GLY A 107 7.13 -1.69 1.78
CA GLY A 107 5.92 -1.39 2.54
C GLY A 107 4.75 -2.33 2.22
N PRO A 108 4.32 -2.48 0.96
CA PRO A 108 3.28 -3.44 0.58
C PRO A 108 3.62 -4.90 0.92
N LEU A 109 4.87 -5.31 0.73
CA LEU A 109 5.33 -6.66 1.05
C LEU A 109 5.27 -6.93 2.56
N LEU A 110 5.84 -6.04 3.37
CA LEU A 110 5.87 -6.14 4.83
C LEU A 110 4.46 -6.07 5.42
N THR A 111 3.61 -5.16 4.93
CA THR A 111 2.23 -5.06 5.37
C THR A 111 1.46 -6.35 5.10
N THR A 112 1.59 -6.90 3.89
CA THR A 112 0.92 -8.15 3.52
C THR A 112 1.42 -9.32 4.39
N GLN A 113 2.73 -9.40 4.64
CA GLN A 113 3.33 -10.42 5.49
C GLN A 113 2.86 -10.30 6.95
N SER A 114 2.85 -9.10 7.52
CA SER A 114 2.44 -8.86 8.91
C SER A 114 0.96 -9.16 9.15
N LEU A 115 0.11 -8.99 8.11
CA LEU A 115 -1.32 -9.22 8.19
C LEU A 115 -1.76 -10.58 7.61
N LEU A 116 -0.81 -11.50 7.38
CA LEU A 116 -1.11 -12.78 6.74
C LEU A 116 -2.13 -13.62 7.55
N TYR A 117 -2.14 -13.52 8.87
CA TYR A 117 -3.14 -14.20 9.73
C TYR A 117 -4.53 -13.56 9.66
N ASN A 118 -4.63 -12.33 9.17
CA ASN A 118 -5.90 -11.63 8.95
C ASN A 118 -6.46 -11.88 7.55
N LEU A 119 -5.73 -12.59 6.68
CA LEU A 119 -6.12 -12.93 5.31
C LEU A 119 -6.42 -14.43 5.22
N GLY A 120 -7.57 -14.78 4.68
CA GLY A 120 -8.00 -16.15 4.50
C GLY A 120 -8.44 -16.47 3.07
N GLU A 121 -9.02 -17.63 2.88
CA GLU A 121 -9.59 -18.03 1.59
C GLU A 121 -10.66 -17.02 1.14
N GLY A 122 -10.55 -16.55 -0.09
CA GLY A 122 -11.42 -15.51 -0.66
C GLY A 122 -10.94 -14.08 -0.42
N SER A 123 -9.97 -13.85 0.48
CA SER A 123 -9.38 -12.52 0.67
C SER A 123 -8.64 -12.04 -0.59
N LYS A 124 -8.50 -10.73 -0.69
CA LYS A 124 -7.84 -10.07 -1.83
C LYS A 124 -6.83 -9.04 -1.34
N VAL A 125 -5.68 -9.02 -1.98
CA VAL A 125 -4.62 -8.02 -1.75
C VAL A 125 -4.51 -7.15 -2.99
N GLY A 126 -4.84 -5.88 -2.86
CA GLY A 126 -4.63 -4.86 -3.89
C GLY A 126 -3.34 -4.07 -3.63
N ILE A 127 -2.52 -3.89 -4.63
CA ILE A 127 -1.29 -3.09 -4.55
C ILE A 127 -1.41 -1.93 -5.53
N ILE A 128 -1.40 -0.71 -5.02
CA ILE A 128 -1.44 0.50 -5.86
C ILE A 128 -0.04 0.78 -6.40
N THR A 129 0.13 0.53 -7.68
CA THR A 129 1.36 0.81 -8.43
C THR A 129 1.23 2.10 -9.24
N SER A 130 1.96 2.19 -10.34
CA SER A 130 1.93 3.30 -11.30
C SER A 130 2.31 2.79 -12.69
N ARG A 131 1.77 3.41 -13.72
CA ARG A 131 2.26 3.29 -15.10
C ARG A 131 3.79 3.46 -15.19
N MET A 132 4.35 4.34 -14.34
CA MET A 132 5.80 4.57 -14.26
C MET A 132 6.61 3.36 -13.76
N GLY A 133 5.96 2.30 -13.26
CA GLY A 133 6.58 1.02 -12.94
C GLY A 133 6.70 0.07 -14.14
N SER A 134 6.12 0.41 -15.29
CA SER A 134 6.31 -0.32 -16.53
C SER A 134 7.68 0.03 -17.16
N ILE A 135 8.39 -1.00 -17.63
CA ILE A 135 9.64 -0.82 -18.35
C ILE A 135 9.35 -0.39 -19.79
N ASP A 136 8.40 -1.06 -20.44
CA ASP A 136 8.06 -0.84 -21.84
C ASP A 136 7.34 0.50 -22.07
N ASP A 137 6.56 0.96 -21.09
CA ASP A 137 5.79 2.21 -21.16
C ASP A 137 6.58 3.40 -20.59
N ASN A 138 7.88 3.48 -20.90
CA ASN A 138 8.79 4.51 -20.43
C ASN A 138 9.37 5.35 -21.58
N ASP A 139 8.56 6.27 -22.11
CA ASP A 139 8.96 7.17 -23.19
C ASP A 139 9.58 8.47 -22.68
N SER A 140 9.41 8.83 -21.41
CA SER A 140 9.81 10.13 -20.88
C SER A 140 11.12 10.14 -20.09
N GLY A 141 11.62 8.98 -19.64
CA GLY A 141 12.77 8.89 -18.75
C GLY A 141 12.54 9.56 -17.38
N GLY A 142 13.62 9.91 -16.69
CA GLY A 142 13.59 10.60 -15.39
C GLY A 142 12.90 9.84 -14.27
N SER A 143 12.67 10.51 -13.15
CA SER A 143 11.99 9.94 -11.96
C SER A 143 12.52 8.58 -11.52
N TYR A 144 13.84 8.39 -11.60
CA TYR A 144 14.51 7.10 -11.42
C TYR A 144 14.08 6.38 -10.14
N ALA A 145 14.17 7.03 -8.99
CA ALA A 145 13.83 6.43 -7.71
C ALA A 145 12.36 5.94 -7.67
N TYR A 146 11.43 6.74 -8.19
CA TYR A 146 10.02 6.38 -8.23
C TYR A 146 9.75 5.22 -9.19
N ARG A 147 10.27 5.29 -10.43
CA ARG A 147 10.14 4.19 -11.41
C ARG A 147 10.70 2.89 -10.87
N MET A 148 11.93 2.91 -10.36
CA MET A 148 12.58 1.73 -9.77
C MET A 148 11.74 1.14 -8.63
N SER A 149 11.21 1.98 -7.73
CA SER A 149 10.37 1.50 -6.64
C SER A 149 9.05 0.88 -7.13
N LYS A 150 8.42 1.44 -8.15
CA LYS A 150 7.16 0.90 -8.70
C LYS A 150 7.39 -0.35 -9.57
N SER A 151 8.51 -0.47 -10.27
CA SER A 151 8.92 -1.72 -10.92
C SER A 151 9.20 -2.83 -9.89
N ALA A 152 9.88 -2.48 -8.79
CA ALA A 152 10.17 -3.43 -7.71
C ALA A 152 8.89 -3.94 -7.03
N VAL A 153 7.91 -3.08 -6.77
CA VAL A 153 6.63 -3.53 -6.18
C VAL A 153 5.82 -4.38 -7.17
N ASN A 154 5.93 -4.14 -8.48
CA ASN A 154 5.30 -5.01 -9.48
C ASN A 154 5.88 -6.43 -9.41
N ALA A 155 7.21 -6.56 -9.30
CA ALA A 155 7.88 -7.84 -9.12
C ALA A 155 7.45 -8.53 -7.79
N ALA A 156 7.42 -7.79 -6.69
CA ALA A 156 6.95 -8.30 -5.40
C ALA A 156 5.50 -8.76 -5.46
N GLY A 157 4.61 -7.97 -6.08
CA GLY A 157 3.20 -8.31 -6.24
C GLY A 157 3.00 -9.58 -7.07
N LYS A 158 3.81 -9.77 -8.12
CA LYS A 158 3.79 -11.03 -8.90
C LYS A 158 4.20 -12.21 -8.04
N SER A 159 5.26 -12.11 -7.25
CA SER A 159 5.68 -13.18 -6.33
C SER A 159 4.60 -13.48 -5.28
N LEU A 160 4.05 -12.46 -4.63
CA LEU A 160 2.93 -12.61 -3.70
C LEU A 160 1.74 -13.33 -4.32
N SER A 161 1.42 -13.05 -5.60
CA SER A 161 0.31 -13.71 -6.29
C SER A 161 0.50 -15.22 -6.45
N ILE A 162 1.74 -15.68 -6.53
CA ILE A 162 2.09 -17.10 -6.62
C ILE A 162 2.05 -17.73 -5.23
N ASP A 163 2.69 -17.08 -4.25
CA ASP A 163 2.84 -17.61 -2.88
C ASP A 163 1.49 -17.68 -2.13
N LEU A 164 0.58 -16.75 -2.41
CA LEU A 164 -0.72 -16.66 -1.75
C LEU A 164 -1.83 -17.44 -2.46
N LYS A 165 -1.62 -17.84 -3.71
CA LYS A 165 -2.60 -18.64 -4.48
C LYS A 165 -3.01 -19.94 -3.78
N PRO A 166 -2.08 -20.75 -3.18
CA PRO A 166 -2.47 -21.97 -2.47
C PRO A 166 -3.33 -21.73 -1.23
N LYS A 167 -3.33 -20.50 -0.70
CA LYS A 167 -4.17 -20.08 0.43
C LYS A 167 -5.54 -19.52 -0.02
N GLY A 168 -5.85 -19.53 -1.31
CA GLY A 168 -7.08 -18.96 -1.86
C GLY A 168 -7.13 -17.43 -1.83
N ILE A 169 -5.97 -16.76 -1.68
CA ILE A 169 -5.88 -15.30 -1.61
C ILE A 169 -5.47 -14.77 -2.99
N ALA A 170 -6.29 -13.86 -3.54
CA ALA A 170 -5.98 -13.21 -4.81
C ALA A 170 -5.11 -11.97 -4.60
N VAL A 171 -4.14 -11.73 -5.50
CA VAL A 171 -3.32 -10.50 -5.50
C VAL A 171 -3.49 -9.77 -6.82
N GLY A 172 -3.86 -8.48 -6.74
CA GLY A 172 -4.01 -7.58 -7.88
C GLY A 172 -3.04 -6.41 -7.80
N ILE A 173 -2.37 -6.10 -8.92
CA ILE A 173 -1.50 -4.93 -9.07
C ILE A 173 -2.30 -3.92 -9.89
N LEU A 174 -2.58 -2.75 -9.30
CA LEU A 174 -3.55 -1.79 -9.80
C LEU A 174 -2.87 -0.45 -10.10
N HIS A 175 -3.10 0.09 -11.28
CA HIS A 175 -2.71 1.43 -11.65
C HIS A 175 -3.97 2.31 -11.73
N PRO A 176 -4.11 3.35 -10.89
CA PRO A 176 -5.23 4.29 -10.90
C PRO A 176 -5.11 5.33 -11.99
#